data_6ee35b0e5571993dbe4440dc9b2382c5
#
_entry.id   6ee35b0e5571993dbe4440dc9b2382c5
#
_cell.length_a   1.000
_cell.length_b   1.000
_cell.length_c   1.000
_cell.angle_alpha   90.00
_cell.angle_beta   90.00
_cell.angle_gamma   90.00
#
_symmetry.space_group_name_H-M   'P 1'
#
loop_
_entity.id
_entity.type
_entity.pdbx_description
1 polymer ?
#
loop_
_entity_poly.entity_id
_entity_poly.type
_entity_poly.pdbx_seq_one_letter_code
_entity_poly.pdbx_strand_id
1 'polypeptide(L)'
;MLAEQIFALGLGLTPPWKVTSQRLDTAHTPTKLHLEIGADRGALYPCPECGAMCKAHDFKEYTWRHLNFFQHHCYLTARVPRINCSEHGIRRVDVPWARKGSRFTLLFEQVVMSLVREMPVSAVARHVGVTDKRLWRIVYHYVSKAIETLDLKDLKAIGLDETASKRGHNYITVFIDLDRSDKPVIFATPGKGKE
;
A
#
# COMPACT_ATOMS: atom_id res chain seq x y z
N MET A 1 -21.47 -8.86 21.22
CA MET A 1 -20.18 -8.49 20.59
C MET A 1 -20.18 -6.98 20.49
N LEU A 2 -19.16 -6.31 21.03
CA LEU A 2 -19.05 -4.86 20.95
C LEU A 2 -18.61 -4.43 19.53
N ALA A 3 -18.98 -3.23 19.12
CA ALA A 3 -18.65 -2.72 17.79
C ALA A 3 -17.13 -2.74 17.52
N GLU A 4 -16.33 -2.39 18.52
CA GLU A 4 -14.86 -2.43 18.47
C GLU A 4 -14.31 -3.83 18.14
N GLN A 5 -14.95 -4.88 18.65
CA GLN A 5 -14.55 -6.27 18.36
C GLN A 5 -14.82 -6.66 16.91
N ILE A 6 -15.94 -6.19 16.34
CA ILE A 6 -16.28 -6.42 14.93
C ILE A 6 -15.24 -5.73 14.03
N PHE A 7 -14.91 -4.48 14.32
CA PHE A 7 -13.89 -3.75 13.57
C PHE A 7 -12.50 -4.36 13.72
N ALA A 8 -12.11 -4.77 14.95
CA ALA A 8 -10.82 -5.43 15.18
C ALA A 8 -10.69 -6.73 14.39
N LEU A 9 -11.76 -7.55 14.36
CA LEU A 9 -11.81 -8.78 13.58
C LEU A 9 -11.72 -8.49 12.07
N GLY A 10 -12.51 -7.54 11.56
CA GLY A 10 -12.53 -7.17 10.15
C GLY A 10 -11.21 -6.54 9.66
N LEU A 11 -10.46 -5.90 10.55
CA LEU A 11 -9.14 -5.34 10.27
C LEU A 11 -7.99 -6.34 10.49
N GLY A 12 -8.27 -7.53 11.04
CA GLY A 12 -7.25 -8.52 11.39
C GLY A 12 -6.27 -8.00 12.45
N LEU A 13 -6.74 -7.17 13.38
CA LEU A 13 -5.87 -6.63 14.44
C LEU A 13 -5.49 -7.72 15.45
N THR A 14 -4.20 -7.79 15.75
CA THR A 14 -3.63 -8.66 16.77
C THR A 14 -3.00 -7.83 17.90
N PRO A 15 -2.93 -8.35 19.12
CA PRO A 15 -2.23 -7.67 20.21
C PRO A 15 -0.82 -7.19 19.80
N PRO A 16 -0.40 -6.02 20.25
CA PRO A 16 -1.05 -5.16 21.26
C PRO A 16 -2.12 -4.19 20.69
N TRP A 17 -2.44 -4.29 19.40
CA TRP A 17 -3.31 -3.34 18.71
C TRP A 17 -4.80 -3.68 18.90
N LYS A 18 -5.59 -2.65 19.20
CA LYS A 18 -7.06 -2.76 19.32
C LYS A 18 -7.74 -1.49 18.87
N VAL A 19 -9.01 -1.59 18.45
CA VAL A 19 -9.84 -0.41 18.20
C VAL A 19 -10.22 0.19 19.54
N THR A 20 -9.96 1.48 19.74
CA THR A 20 -10.22 2.22 20.98
C THR A 20 -11.42 3.14 20.88
N SER A 21 -11.72 3.63 19.68
CA SER A 21 -12.93 4.40 19.41
C SER A 21 -13.35 4.34 17.95
N GLN A 22 -14.60 4.63 17.68
CA GLN A 22 -15.15 4.83 16.35
C GLN A 22 -16.04 6.07 16.30
N ARG A 23 -16.00 6.79 15.19
CA ARG A 23 -16.81 7.98 14.97
C ARG A 23 -17.24 8.08 13.51
N LEU A 24 -18.53 8.21 13.27
CA LEU A 24 -19.08 8.50 11.95
C LEU A 24 -19.21 10.02 11.80
N ASP A 25 -18.51 10.59 10.84
CA ASP A 25 -18.60 11.99 10.46
C ASP A 25 -19.55 12.13 9.28
N THR A 26 -20.70 12.71 9.53
CA THR A 26 -21.77 12.94 8.55
C THR A 26 -21.74 14.34 7.90
N ALA A 27 -20.81 15.19 8.31
CA ALA A 27 -20.65 16.54 7.74
C ALA A 27 -20.04 16.55 6.33
N HIS A 28 -19.55 15.41 5.85
CA HIS A 28 -18.92 15.27 4.53
C HIS A 28 -19.75 14.37 3.62
N THR A 29 -19.60 14.59 2.30
CA THR A 29 -20.14 13.69 1.27
C THR A 29 -18.98 13.22 0.38
N PRO A 30 -18.69 11.91 0.34
CA PRO A 30 -19.25 10.85 1.16
C PRO A 30 -18.87 10.97 2.65
N THR A 31 -19.73 10.45 3.51
CA THR A 31 -19.51 10.40 4.96
C THR A 31 -18.24 9.61 5.31
N LYS A 32 -17.65 9.89 6.48
CA LYS A 32 -16.36 9.30 6.88
C LYS A 32 -16.50 8.53 8.18
N LEU A 33 -16.10 7.27 8.18
CA LEU A 33 -15.90 6.48 9.39
C LEU A 33 -14.44 6.61 9.85
N HIS A 34 -14.24 7.09 11.06
CA HIS A 34 -12.95 7.18 11.71
C HIS A 34 -12.84 6.08 12.77
N LEU A 35 -11.81 5.25 12.66
CA LEU A 35 -11.47 4.23 13.64
C LEU A 35 -10.14 4.59 14.28
N GLU A 36 -10.11 4.73 15.60
CA GLU A 36 -8.89 4.94 16.35
C GLU A 36 -8.33 3.61 16.82
N ILE A 37 -7.04 3.41 16.56
CA ILE A 37 -6.31 2.20 16.95
C ILE A 37 -5.28 2.59 18.00
N GLY A 38 -5.31 1.89 19.10
CA GLY A 38 -4.38 2.04 20.19
C GLY A 38 -3.82 0.71 20.65
N ALA A 39 -3.01 0.77 21.69
CA ALA A 39 -2.47 -0.38 22.40
C ALA A 39 -2.57 -0.17 23.91
N ASP A 40 -2.46 -1.24 24.68
CA ASP A 40 -2.50 -1.16 26.13
C ASP A 40 -1.28 -0.41 26.69
N ARG A 41 -1.46 0.21 27.84
CA ARG A 41 -0.35 0.88 28.55
C ARG A 41 0.71 -0.17 28.90
N GLY A 42 1.98 0.19 28.65
CA GLY A 42 3.10 -0.70 28.93
C GLY A 42 3.33 -1.79 27.89
N ALA A 43 2.58 -1.79 26.79
CA ALA A 43 2.82 -2.71 25.68
C ALA A 43 4.27 -2.64 25.19
N LEU A 44 4.82 -3.80 24.85
CA LEU A 44 6.12 -3.95 24.21
C LEU A 44 5.94 -4.08 22.71
N TYR A 45 6.92 -3.60 21.95
CA TYR A 45 6.89 -3.59 20.51
C TYR A 45 8.18 -4.16 19.95
N PRO A 46 8.13 -4.99 18.91
CA PRO A 46 9.33 -5.54 18.30
C PRO A 46 10.11 -4.44 17.54
N CYS A 47 11.42 -4.49 17.67
CA CYS A 47 12.30 -3.72 16.81
C CYS A 47 12.14 -4.21 15.37
N PRO A 48 11.91 -3.33 14.38
CA PRO A 48 11.72 -3.74 12.99
C PRO A 48 12.97 -4.35 12.33
N GLU A 49 14.15 -4.21 12.97
CA GLU A 49 15.41 -4.72 12.43
C GLU A 49 15.88 -6.02 13.11
N CYS A 50 15.79 -6.13 14.43
CA CYS A 50 16.26 -7.32 15.16
C CYS A 50 15.16 -8.07 15.91
N GLY A 51 13.92 -7.58 15.94
CA GLY A 51 12.80 -8.21 16.63
C GLY A 51 12.82 -8.05 18.16
N ALA A 52 13.84 -7.45 18.76
CA ALA A 52 13.92 -7.25 20.21
C ALA A 52 12.70 -6.46 20.73
N MET A 53 12.09 -6.95 21.80
CA MET A 53 10.90 -6.33 22.39
C MET A 53 11.30 -5.13 23.26
N CYS A 54 10.85 -3.94 22.84
CA CYS A 54 11.20 -2.67 23.44
C CYS A 54 9.97 -1.90 23.92
N LYS A 55 10.15 -1.06 24.94
CA LYS A 55 9.13 -0.09 25.36
C LYS A 55 9.05 1.07 24.35
N ALA A 56 7.88 1.70 24.26
CA ALA A 56 7.74 2.93 23.50
C ALA A 56 8.61 4.03 24.13
N HIS A 57 9.37 4.72 23.27
CA HIS A 57 10.11 5.93 23.61
C HIS A 57 9.20 7.16 23.50
N ASP A 58 8.52 7.29 22.36
CA ASP A 58 7.49 8.30 22.10
C ASP A 58 6.48 7.80 21.05
N PHE A 59 5.55 8.64 20.67
CA PHE A 59 4.48 8.30 19.73
C PHE A 59 4.31 9.40 18.69
N LYS A 60 4.04 8.97 17.45
CA LYS A 60 3.63 9.88 16.38
C LYS A 60 2.33 9.39 15.77
N GLU A 61 1.40 10.32 15.56
CA GLU A 61 0.11 10.02 14.97
C GLU A 61 0.20 9.86 13.45
N TYR A 62 -0.49 8.84 12.94
CA TYR A 62 -0.64 8.55 11.52
C TYR A 62 -2.08 8.20 11.22
N THR A 63 -2.52 8.60 10.02
CA THR A 63 -3.83 8.24 9.48
C THR A 63 -3.66 7.56 8.14
N TRP A 64 -4.41 6.47 7.93
CA TRP A 64 -4.44 5.70 6.69
C TRP A 64 -5.87 5.64 6.15
N ARG A 65 -6.02 5.76 4.84
CA ARG A 65 -7.26 5.44 4.14
C ARG A 65 -7.38 3.92 4.06
N HIS A 66 -8.52 3.39 4.54
CA HIS A 66 -8.91 2.00 4.43
C HIS A 66 -9.96 1.80 3.33
N LEU A 67 -10.34 0.57 3.04
CA LEU A 67 -11.52 0.27 2.21
C LEU A 67 -12.76 0.95 2.78
N ASN A 68 -13.74 1.20 1.93
CA ASN A 68 -15.01 1.72 2.41
C ASN A 68 -15.66 0.74 3.38
N PHE A 69 -16.26 1.27 4.41
CA PHE A 69 -17.17 0.53 5.26
C PHE A 69 -18.59 0.86 4.79
N PHE A 70 -19.18 -0.06 4.05
CA PHE A 70 -20.38 0.21 3.24
C PHE A 70 -20.14 1.41 2.31
N GLN A 71 -21.03 2.43 2.37
CA GLN A 71 -20.91 3.67 1.59
C GLN A 71 -19.95 4.71 2.21
N HIS A 72 -19.43 4.46 3.41
CA HIS A 72 -18.61 5.43 4.14
C HIS A 72 -17.12 5.27 3.81
N HIS A 73 -16.43 6.39 3.60
CA HIS A 73 -14.97 6.37 3.54
C HIS A 73 -14.40 6.02 4.91
N CYS A 74 -13.59 4.99 5.03
CA CYS A 74 -13.01 4.57 6.29
C CYS A 74 -11.56 5.04 6.45
N TYR A 75 -11.22 5.56 7.62
CA TYR A 75 -9.90 6.03 8.00
C TYR A 75 -9.47 5.38 9.31
N LEU A 76 -8.26 4.84 9.33
CA LEU A 76 -7.63 4.35 10.55
C LEU A 76 -6.65 5.40 11.06
N THR A 77 -6.76 5.78 12.31
CA THR A 77 -5.81 6.68 12.98
C THR A 77 -5.17 5.94 14.14
N ALA A 78 -3.84 5.99 14.24
CA ALA A 78 -3.11 5.39 15.34
C ALA A 78 -1.92 6.24 15.77
N ARG A 79 -1.66 6.27 17.07
CA ARG A 79 -0.41 6.77 17.64
C ARG A 79 0.63 5.65 17.59
N VAL A 80 1.45 5.67 16.52
CA VAL A 80 2.48 4.64 16.31
C VAL A 80 3.71 4.95 17.17
N PRO A 81 4.18 3.99 17.98
CA PRO A 81 5.34 4.19 18.81
C PRO A 81 6.64 4.26 18.01
N ARG A 82 7.58 5.06 18.49
CA ARG A 82 9.00 4.87 18.24
C ARG A 82 9.58 4.19 19.47
N ILE A 83 10.40 3.18 19.25
CA ILE A 83 11.12 2.46 20.31
C ILE A 83 12.58 2.90 20.33
N ASN A 84 13.26 2.72 21.46
CA ASN A 84 14.70 2.84 21.56
C ASN A 84 15.32 1.45 21.74
N CYS A 85 15.83 0.89 20.65
CA CYS A 85 16.53 -0.38 20.64
C CYS A 85 18.00 -0.18 21.04
N SER A 86 18.54 -1.06 21.87
CA SER A 86 19.94 -1.00 22.29
C SER A 86 20.94 -1.10 21.14
N GLU A 87 20.58 -1.85 20.08
CA GLU A 87 21.44 -2.06 18.92
C GLU A 87 21.20 -1.05 17.79
N HIS A 88 19.92 -0.69 17.57
CA HIS A 88 19.52 0.08 16.39
C HIS A 88 19.08 1.53 16.72
N GLY A 89 19.06 1.90 18.02
CA GLY A 89 18.62 3.23 18.46
C GLY A 89 17.13 3.46 18.20
N ILE A 90 16.74 4.71 17.96
CA ILE A 90 15.33 5.07 17.81
C ILE A 90 14.80 4.57 16.44
N ARG A 91 13.79 3.70 16.50
CA ARG A 91 13.10 3.14 15.31
C ARG A 91 11.59 3.27 15.45
N ARG A 92 10.91 3.57 14.34
CA ARG A 92 9.46 3.52 14.30
C ARG A 92 9.01 2.08 14.17
N VAL A 93 8.08 1.67 14.99
CA VAL A 93 7.46 0.34 14.93
C VAL A 93 6.66 0.18 13.64
N ASP A 94 6.73 -1.00 13.03
CA ASP A 94 5.88 -1.34 11.91
C ASP A 94 4.47 -1.68 12.39
N VAL A 95 3.48 -1.30 11.61
CA VAL A 95 2.07 -1.61 11.90
C VAL A 95 1.58 -2.71 10.96
N PRO A 96 0.74 -3.66 11.43
CA PRO A 96 0.37 -4.81 10.61
C PRO A 96 -0.57 -4.45 9.45
N TRP A 97 -1.26 -3.31 9.51
CA TRP A 97 -2.25 -2.93 8.50
C TRP A 97 -1.72 -2.05 7.37
N ALA A 98 -0.48 -1.55 7.44
CA ALA A 98 0.07 -0.64 6.42
C ALA A 98 1.58 -0.77 6.30
N ARG A 99 2.09 -0.70 5.07
CA ARG A 99 3.53 -0.64 4.83
C ARG A 99 4.12 0.72 5.24
N LYS A 100 5.37 0.73 5.55
CA LYS A 100 6.14 1.94 5.90
C LYS A 100 6.07 2.96 4.75
N GLY A 101 5.72 4.21 5.07
CA GLY A 101 5.61 5.30 4.10
C GLY A 101 4.26 5.38 3.36
N SER A 102 3.43 4.36 3.42
CA SER A 102 2.08 4.42 2.85
C SER A 102 1.12 5.24 3.71
N ARG A 103 0.14 5.84 3.05
CA ARG A 103 -1.06 6.45 3.66
C ARG A 103 -2.32 5.64 3.40
N PHE A 104 -2.14 4.39 2.94
CA PHE A 104 -3.20 3.44 2.67
C PHE A 104 -2.94 2.16 3.45
N THR A 105 -4.01 1.45 3.79
CA THR A 105 -3.88 0.11 4.37
C THR A 105 -3.49 -0.90 3.28
N LEU A 106 -2.90 -2.02 3.69
CA LEU A 106 -2.54 -3.12 2.77
C LEU A 106 -3.76 -3.64 2.00
N LEU A 107 -4.91 -3.78 2.65
CA LEU A 107 -6.16 -4.18 1.99
C LEU A 107 -6.62 -3.17 0.95
N PHE A 108 -6.49 -1.86 1.23
CA PHE A 108 -6.80 -0.83 0.24
C PHE A 108 -5.86 -0.93 -0.97
N GLU A 109 -4.56 -1.08 -0.74
CA GLU A 109 -3.57 -1.23 -1.81
C GLU A 109 -3.82 -2.50 -2.64
N GLN A 110 -4.18 -3.61 -1.99
CA GLN A 110 -4.53 -4.86 -2.66
C GLN A 110 -5.71 -4.70 -3.61
N VAL A 111 -6.80 -4.05 -3.17
CA VAL A 111 -7.96 -3.78 -4.02
C VAL A 111 -7.60 -2.86 -5.17
N VAL A 112 -6.80 -1.80 -4.93
CA VAL A 112 -6.30 -0.93 -6.00
C VAL A 112 -5.51 -1.74 -7.02
N MET A 113 -4.59 -2.61 -6.59
CA MET A 113 -3.79 -3.44 -7.51
C MET A 113 -4.63 -4.43 -8.31
N SER A 114 -5.71 -4.97 -7.73
CA SER A 114 -6.66 -5.81 -8.48
C SER A 114 -7.41 -5.00 -9.55
N LEU A 115 -7.88 -3.80 -9.19
CA LEU A 115 -8.66 -2.97 -10.12
C LEU A 115 -7.81 -2.41 -11.27
N VAL A 116 -6.57 -2.00 -11.03
CA VAL A 116 -5.70 -1.46 -12.10
C VAL A 116 -5.26 -2.52 -13.12
N ARG A 117 -5.48 -3.79 -12.84
CA ARG A 117 -5.29 -4.86 -13.83
C ARG A 117 -6.43 -4.91 -14.85
N GLU A 118 -7.62 -4.47 -14.47
CA GLU A 118 -8.84 -4.57 -15.26
C GLU A 118 -9.25 -3.23 -15.90
N MET A 119 -8.81 -2.10 -15.32
CA MET A 119 -9.22 -0.79 -15.80
C MET A 119 -8.12 0.27 -15.62
N PRO A 120 -8.16 1.38 -16.42
CA PRO A 120 -7.18 2.46 -16.32
C PRO A 120 -7.14 3.09 -14.92
N VAL A 121 -5.94 3.49 -14.46
CA VAL A 121 -5.72 4.09 -13.13
C VAL A 121 -6.65 5.27 -12.86
N SER A 122 -6.95 6.11 -13.87
CA SER A 122 -7.88 7.23 -13.73
C SER A 122 -9.32 6.79 -13.45
N ALA A 123 -9.75 5.64 -13.96
CA ALA A 123 -11.05 5.06 -13.65
C ALA A 123 -11.07 4.51 -12.23
N VAL A 124 -10.03 3.78 -11.82
CA VAL A 124 -9.85 3.33 -10.43
C VAL A 124 -9.87 4.51 -9.46
N ALA A 125 -9.16 5.60 -9.79
CA ALA A 125 -9.08 6.81 -8.98
C ALA A 125 -10.48 7.38 -8.68
N ARG A 126 -11.33 7.50 -9.70
CA ARG A 126 -12.73 7.94 -9.52
C ARG A 126 -13.53 6.95 -8.68
N HIS A 127 -13.34 5.65 -8.92
CA HIS A 127 -14.09 4.61 -8.20
C HIS A 127 -13.78 4.57 -6.70
N VAL A 128 -12.50 4.69 -6.32
CA VAL A 128 -12.07 4.63 -4.91
C VAL A 128 -12.06 6.00 -4.22
N GLY A 129 -12.33 7.09 -4.94
CA GLY A 129 -12.35 8.46 -4.40
C GLY A 129 -10.96 8.97 -3.97
N VAL A 130 -9.93 8.65 -4.74
CA VAL A 130 -8.53 9.05 -4.48
C VAL A 130 -7.94 9.60 -5.77
N THR A 131 -7.05 10.58 -5.70
CA THR A 131 -6.40 11.10 -6.90
C THR A 131 -5.50 10.06 -7.56
N ASP A 132 -5.46 10.04 -8.89
CA ASP A 132 -4.62 9.13 -9.69
C ASP A 132 -3.14 9.21 -9.33
N LYS A 133 -2.61 10.40 -9.07
CA LYS A 133 -1.22 10.59 -8.59
C LYS A 133 -0.90 9.80 -7.31
N ARG A 134 -1.88 9.67 -6.41
CA ARG A 134 -1.70 8.86 -5.18
C ARG A 134 -1.76 7.36 -5.48
N LEU A 135 -2.62 6.94 -6.42
CA LEU A 135 -2.69 5.54 -6.85
C LEU A 135 -1.43 5.12 -7.59
N TRP A 136 -0.88 5.98 -8.45
CA TRP A 136 0.39 5.69 -9.13
C TRP A 136 1.53 5.38 -8.16
N ARG A 137 1.56 6.00 -6.96
CA ARG A 137 2.56 5.64 -5.93
C ARG A 137 2.39 4.22 -5.40
N ILE A 138 1.15 3.71 -5.35
CA ILE A 138 0.88 2.30 -4.99
C ILE A 138 1.37 1.41 -6.13
N VAL A 139 0.95 1.70 -7.35
CA VAL A 139 1.32 0.92 -8.55
C VAL A 139 2.84 0.83 -8.70
N TYR A 140 3.54 1.96 -8.67
CA TYR A 140 5.01 1.99 -8.76
C TYR A 140 5.67 1.14 -7.67
N HIS A 141 5.18 1.21 -6.44
CA HIS A 141 5.76 0.41 -5.36
C HIS A 141 5.69 -1.10 -5.65
N TYR A 142 4.53 -1.60 -6.07
CA TYR A 142 4.35 -3.04 -6.30
C TYR A 142 4.98 -3.49 -7.62
N VAL A 143 4.92 -2.66 -8.66
CA VAL A 143 5.56 -2.97 -9.95
C VAL A 143 7.09 -2.99 -9.80
N SER A 144 7.69 -1.99 -9.12
CA SER A 144 9.14 -2.01 -8.86
C SER A 144 9.58 -3.27 -8.12
N LYS A 145 8.84 -3.65 -7.06
CA LYS A 145 9.11 -4.90 -6.35
C LYS A 145 9.00 -6.15 -7.24
N ALA A 146 7.99 -6.19 -8.11
CA ALA A 146 7.82 -7.32 -9.02
C ALA A 146 8.98 -7.40 -10.04
N ILE A 147 9.45 -6.25 -10.53
CA ILE A 147 10.60 -6.19 -11.45
C ILE A 147 11.88 -6.65 -10.75
N GLU A 148 12.13 -6.24 -9.50
CA GLU A 148 13.30 -6.66 -8.71
C GLU A 148 13.38 -8.18 -8.50
N THR A 149 12.22 -8.85 -8.49
CA THR A 149 12.12 -10.31 -8.29
C THR A 149 11.91 -11.09 -9.59
N LEU A 150 11.91 -10.41 -10.73
CA LEU A 150 11.69 -11.05 -12.03
C LEU A 150 12.88 -11.94 -12.38
N ASP A 151 12.63 -13.24 -12.51
CA ASP A 151 13.65 -14.20 -12.98
C ASP A 151 13.60 -14.30 -14.52
N LEU A 152 14.72 -13.99 -15.15
CA LEU A 152 14.91 -13.99 -16.60
C LEU A 152 15.88 -15.09 -17.06
N LYS A 153 16.23 -16.04 -16.18
CA LYS A 153 17.24 -17.09 -16.50
C LYS A 153 16.82 -18.00 -17.63
N ASP A 154 15.53 -18.27 -17.76
CA ASP A 154 14.97 -19.16 -18.79
C ASP A 154 14.53 -18.41 -20.06
N LEU A 155 14.86 -17.13 -20.18
CA LEU A 155 14.52 -16.31 -21.34
C LEU A 155 15.30 -16.75 -22.57
N LYS A 156 14.58 -17.22 -23.62
CA LYS A 156 15.18 -17.75 -24.86
C LYS A 156 14.99 -16.82 -26.05
N ALA A 157 13.83 -16.18 -26.14
CA ALA A 157 13.49 -15.34 -27.27
C ALA A 157 12.84 -14.04 -26.80
N ILE A 158 13.35 -12.91 -27.30
CA ILE A 158 12.85 -11.57 -26.96
C ILE A 158 12.29 -10.92 -28.19
N GLY A 159 11.04 -10.44 -28.08
CA GLY A 159 10.43 -9.52 -29.02
C GLY A 159 10.59 -8.08 -28.54
N LEU A 160 10.74 -7.17 -29.50
CA LEU A 160 10.81 -5.72 -29.29
C LEU A 160 9.68 -5.06 -30.08
N ASP A 161 8.96 -4.15 -29.43
CA ASP A 161 7.97 -3.30 -30.10
C ASP A 161 8.06 -1.87 -29.57
N GLU A 162 7.79 -0.91 -30.46
CA GLU A 162 7.78 0.51 -30.13
C GLU A 162 6.36 1.05 -30.27
N THR A 163 5.83 1.58 -29.20
CA THR A 163 4.49 2.18 -29.18
C THR A 163 4.51 3.63 -28.71
N ALA A 164 3.58 4.45 -29.24
CA ALA A 164 3.44 5.83 -28.80
C ALA A 164 2.77 5.89 -27.43
N SER A 165 3.46 6.46 -26.44
CA SER A 165 2.90 6.63 -25.07
C SER A 165 1.91 7.78 -24.97
N LYS A 166 1.99 8.78 -25.87
CA LYS A 166 1.08 9.93 -25.99
C LYS A 166 1.31 10.68 -27.31
N ARG A 167 0.43 11.62 -27.63
CA ARG A 167 0.58 12.48 -28.82
C ARG A 167 1.94 13.20 -28.82
N GLY A 168 2.53 13.32 -30.02
CA GLY A 168 3.90 13.78 -30.21
C GLY A 168 4.88 12.63 -30.05
N HIS A 169 6.06 12.73 -30.56
CA HIS A 169 7.10 11.69 -30.66
C HIS A 169 7.58 11.10 -29.32
N ASN A 170 6.64 10.77 -28.43
CA ASN A 170 6.91 10.11 -27.16
C ASN A 170 6.65 8.60 -27.29
N TYR A 171 7.70 7.85 -27.44
CA TYR A 171 7.66 6.40 -27.61
C TYR A 171 8.04 5.67 -26.33
N ILE A 172 7.58 4.43 -26.22
CA ILE A 172 8.01 3.44 -25.27
C ILE A 172 8.44 2.23 -26.06
N THR A 173 9.64 1.73 -25.80
CA THR A 173 10.09 0.44 -26.28
C THR A 173 9.71 -0.62 -25.26
N VAL A 174 8.99 -1.63 -25.70
CA VAL A 174 8.52 -2.75 -24.86
C VAL A 174 9.29 -4.00 -25.24
N PHE A 175 9.77 -4.72 -24.23
CA PHE A 175 10.45 -6.00 -24.38
C PHE A 175 9.49 -7.09 -23.92
N ILE A 176 9.31 -8.11 -24.75
CA ILE A 176 8.42 -9.23 -24.46
C ILE A 176 9.16 -10.55 -24.55
N ASP A 177 8.81 -11.48 -23.68
CA ASP A 177 9.21 -12.87 -23.77
C ASP A 177 8.28 -13.58 -24.75
N LEU A 178 8.82 -14.03 -25.88
CA LEU A 178 8.03 -14.66 -26.96
C LEU A 178 7.53 -16.07 -26.62
N ASP A 179 8.17 -16.72 -25.67
CA ASP A 179 7.78 -18.08 -25.22
C ASP A 179 6.72 -18.03 -24.11
N ARG A 180 6.45 -16.88 -23.54
CA ARG A 180 5.49 -16.69 -22.45
C ARG A 180 4.11 -16.30 -22.97
N SER A 181 3.13 -17.16 -22.76
CA SER A 181 1.73 -16.93 -23.16
C SER A 181 0.97 -15.97 -22.23
N ASP A 182 1.33 -15.94 -20.93
CA ASP A 182 0.74 -15.03 -19.93
C ASP A 182 1.78 -14.01 -19.48
N LYS A 183 1.39 -12.72 -19.46
CA LYS A 183 2.22 -11.60 -19.03
C LYS A 183 3.59 -11.54 -19.74
N PRO A 184 3.61 -11.46 -21.07
CA PRO A 184 4.84 -11.55 -21.84
C PRO A 184 5.76 -10.34 -21.67
N VAL A 185 5.24 -9.18 -21.24
CA VAL A 185 6.05 -7.97 -21.03
C VAL A 185 6.99 -8.16 -19.85
N ILE A 186 8.29 -8.09 -20.13
CA ILE A 186 9.37 -8.25 -19.14
C ILE A 186 10.03 -6.93 -18.77
N PHE A 187 10.04 -5.97 -19.70
CA PHE A 187 10.62 -4.66 -19.46
C PHE A 187 10.00 -3.62 -20.40
N ALA A 188 10.05 -2.36 -20.01
CA ALA A 188 9.70 -1.23 -20.88
C ALA A 188 10.56 -0.02 -20.53
N THR A 189 10.99 0.73 -21.55
CA THR A 189 11.79 1.94 -21.37
C THR A 189 11.25 3.09 -22.24
N PRO A 190 11.27 4.34 -21.75
CA PRO A 190 10.98 5.49 -22.59
C PRO A 190 12.04 5.64 -23.67
N GLY A 191 11.61 6.05 -24.87
CA GLY A 191 12.50 6.35 -25.98
C GLY A 191 12.21 5.52 -27.22
N LYS A 192 12.82 5.97 -28.31
CA LYS A 192 12.84 5.30 -29.60
C LYS A 192 14.29 5.36 -30.08
N GLY A 193 14.98 4.24 -30.03
CA GLY A 193 16.29 4.13 -30.62
C GLY A 193 17.43 3.82 -29.67
N LYS A 194 18.58 3.64 -30.28
CA LYS A 194 19.85 3.29 -29.67
C LYS A 194 20.40 4.50 -28.91
N GLU A 195 20.48 4.44 -27.59
CA GLU A 195 21.50 5.12 -26.81
C GLU A 195 22.42 4.10 -26.17
#